data_b740eef8d5219cae178b5680bbba8ebd
#
_entry.id   b740eef8d5219cae178b5680bbba8ebd
#
_cell.length_a   1.000
_cell.length_b   1.000
_cell.length_c   1.000
_cell.angle_alpha   90.00
_cell.angle_beta   90.00
_cell.angle_gamma   90.00
#
_symmetry.space_group_name_H-M   'P 1'
#
loop_
_entity.id
_entity.type
_entity.pdbx_description
1 polymer ?
#
loop_
_entity_poly.entity_id
_entity_poly.type
_entity_poly.pdbx_seq_one_letter_code
_entity_poly.pdbx_strand_id
1 'polypeptide(L)'
;MTDAYVLDTEAMIAFLYDEPGHEYVGGLLEAVEAGEVRGLLSETNASEVYYLVARFEGTPDEKPTEASLRVADRDLRALTRLGVDLERADWRLAGEVKADGMISLADAYAVALAHERGATLVAGADDDFDALPVDVEVERFRDHGV
;
A
#
# COMPACT_ATOMS: atom_id res chain seq x y z
N MET A 1 3.95 20.47 -10.87
CA MET A 1 4.10 19.58 -9.70
C MET A 1 3.79 18.16 -10.09
N THR A 2 4.54 17.23 -9.55
CA THR A 2 4.34 15.81 -9.83
C THR A 2 3.26 15.27 -8.91
N ASP A 3 2.27 14.57 -9.47
CA ASP A 3 1.24 13.92 -8.67
C ASP A 3 1.86 12.82 -7.82
N ALA A 4 1.31 12.65 -6.63
CA ALA A 4 1.75 11.63 -5.68
C ALA A 4 0.60 10.67 -5.37
N TYR A 5 0.94 9.41 -5.26
CA TYR A 5 0.01 8.33 -4.93
C TYR A 5 0.54 7.56 -3.74
N VAL A 6 -0.32 7.31 -2.77
CA VAL A 6 -0.01 6.41 -1.66
C VAL A 6 -0.64 5.06 -1.98
N LEU A 7 0.17 4.02 -1.91
CA LEU A 7 -0.28 2.66 -2.19
C LEU A 7 -0.58 1.98 -0.87
N ASP A 8 -1.77 1.35 -0.76
CA ASP A 8 -2.08 0.58 0.44
C ASP A 8 -1.49 -0.83 0.32
N THR A 9 -1.58 -1.59 1.40
CA THR A 9 -1.09 -2.97 1.42
C THR A 9 -1.77 -3.80 0.34
N GLU A 10 -3.08 -3.65 0.19
CA GLU A 10 -3.86 -4.45 -0.75
C GLU A 10 -3.44 -4.21 -2.19
N ALA A 11 -3.13 -2.95 -2.54
CA ALA A 11 -2.63 -2.61 -3.87
C ALA A 11 -1.30 -3.30 -4.16
N MET A 12 -0.38 -3.31 -3.18
CA MET A 12 0.91 -3.97 -3.35
C MET A 12 0.77 -5.49 -3.48
N ILE A 13 -0.05 -6.10 -2.65
CA ILE A 13 -0.30 -7.55 -2.71
C ILE A 13 -0.97 -7.92 -4.05
N ALA A 14 -1.93 -7.14 -4.49
CA ALA A 14 -2.58 -7.40 -5.79
C ALA A 14 -1.56 -7.37 -6.93
N PHE A 15 -0.64 -6.41 -6.90
CA PHE A 15 0.41 -6.34 -7.91
C PHE A 15 1.35 -7.54 -7.85
N LEU A 16 1.80 -7.91 -6.65
CA LEU A 16 2.77 -9.01 -6.48
C LEU A 16 2.19 -10.38 -6.82
N TYR A 17 0.89 -10.57 -6.64
CA TYR A 17 0.22 -11.88 -6.81
C TYR A 17 -0.82 -11.89 -7.93
N ASP A 18 -0.77 -10.93 -8.83
CA ASP A 18 -1.66 -10.85 -10.00
C ASP A 18 -3.15 -10.96 -9.64
N GLU A 19 -3.54 -10.33 -8.53
CA GLU A 19 -4.93 -10.29 -8.11
C GLU A 19 -5.73 -9.26 -8.94
N PRO A 20 -7.07 -9.29 -8.89
CA PRO A 20 -7.88 -8.34 -9.66
C PRO A 20 -7.47 -6.89 -9.41
N GLY A 21 -7.31 -6.14 -10.49
CA GLY A 21 -6.85 -4.75 -10.43
C GLY A 21 -5.33 -4.59 -10.53
N HIS A 22 -4.58 -5.70 -10.59
CA HIS A 22 -3.10 -5.63 -10.63
C HIS A 22 -2.58 -4.84 -11.84
N GLU A 23 -3.31 -4.86 -12.94
CA GLU A 23 -2.90 -4.15 -14.17
C GLU A 23 -2.91 -2.64 -13.97
N TYR A 24 -3.91 -2.13 -13.25
CA TYR A 24 -3.97 -0.71 -12.89
C TYR A 24 -2.79 -0.33 -12.01
N VAL A 25 -2.52 -1.13 -10.98
CA VAL A 25 -1.39 -0.87 -10.07
C VAL A 25 -0.06 -0.97 -10.85
N GLY A 26 0.07 -1.97 -11.72
CA GLY A 26 1.26 -2.13 -12.56
C GLY A 26 1.51 -0.92 -13.45
N GLY A 27 0.46 -0.38 -14.07
CA GLY A 27 0.57 0.83 -14.89
C GLY A 27 1.01 2.05 -14.08
N LEU A 28 0.49 2.16 -12.84
CA LEU A 28 0.89 3.23 -11.94
C LEU A 28 2.37 3.09 -11.55
N LEU A 29 2.82 1.86 -11.26
CA LEU A 29 4.22 1.62 -10.93
C LEU A 29 5.15 1.90 -12.11
N GLU A 30 4.71 1.63 -13.34
CA GLU A 30 5.47 2.02 -14.54
C GLU A 30 5.64 3.53 -14.61
N ALA A 31 4.59 4.29 -14.28
CA ALA A 31 4.66 5.74 -14.26
C ALA A 31 5.59 6.24 -13.14
N VAL A 32 5.61 5.55 -12.00
CA VAL A 32 6.57 5.85 -10.92
C VAL A 32 8.00 5.62 -11.40
N GLU A 33 8.25 4.50 -12.04
CA GLU A 33 9.59 4.16 -12.56
C GLU A 33 10.05 5.18 -13.59
N ALA A 34 9.14 5.66 -14.43
CA ALA A 34 9.43 6.66 -15.44
C ALA A 34 9.61 8.07 -14.86
N GLY A 35 9.35 8.26 -13.56
CA GLY A 35 9.43 9.58 -12.93
C GLY A 35 8.27 10.50 -13.23
N GLU A 36 7.18 9.99 -13.79
CA GLU A 36 6.01 10.78 -14.15
C GLU A 36 5.14 11.11 -12.94
N VAL A 37 5.10 10.20 -11.96
CA VAL A 37 4.37 10.39 -10.70
C VAL A 37 5.22 9.89 -9.54
N ARG A 38 4.87 10.27 -8.32
CA ARG A 38 5.51 9.76 -7.12
C ARG A 38 4.66 8.62 -6.54
N GLY A 39 5.31 7.54 -6.15
CA GLY A 39 4.68 6.43 -5.43
C GLY A 39 5.20 6.37 -4.02
N LEU A 40 4.29 6.38 -3.06
CA LEU A 40 4.61 6.40 -1.63
C LEU A 40 3.99 5.19 -0.94
N LEU A 41 4.72 4.63 0.01
CA LEU A 41 4.26 3.51 0.82
C LEU A 41 4.63 3.80 2.27
N SER A 42 3.66 3.77 3.18
CA SER A 42 4.00 4.00 4.59
C SER A 42 4.82 2.84 5.13
N GLU A 43 5.68 3.11 6.10
CA GLU A 43 6.48 2.06 6.74
C GLU A 43 5.59 0.97 7.36
N THR A 44 4.43 1.35 7.90
CA THR A 44 3.49 0.39 8.47
C THR A 44 2.92 -0.52 7.39
N ASN A 45 2.56 0.04 6.24
CA ASN A 45 2.09 -0.77 5.11
C ASN A 45 3.21 -1.66 4.57
N ALA A 46 4.45 -1.15 4.53
CA ALA A 46 5.59 -1.95 4.10
C ALA A 46 5.78 -3.18 5.01
N SER A 47 5.66 -3.01 6.34
CA SER A 47 5.71 -4.13 7.28
C SER A 47 4.60 -5.13 7.01
N GLU A 48 3.40 -4.66 6.72
CA GLU A 48 2.27 -5.54 6.44
C GLU A 48 2.50 -6.33 5.14
N VAL A 49 2.96 -5.68 4.09
CA VAL A 49 3.31 -6.37 2.84
C VAL A 49 4.38 -7.43 3.11
N TYR A 50 5.41 -7.07 3.88
CA TYR A 50 6.50 -7.97 4.22
C TYR A 50 6.00 -9.24 4.89
N TYR A 51 5.21 -9.11 5.96
CA TYR A 51 4.80 -10.30 6.68
C TYR A 51 3.77 -11.13 5.91
N LEU A 52 2.93 -10.48 5.09
CA LEU A 52 1.98 -11.22 4.26
C LEU A 52 2.70 -12.04 3.18
N VAL A 53 3.69 -11.46 2.50
CA VAL A 53 4.49 -12.20 1.52
C VAL A 53 5.22 -13.35 2.21
N ALA A 54 5.82 -13.11 3.37
CA ALA A 54 6.53 -14.15 4.11
C ALA A 54 5.60 -15.31 4.46
N ARG A 55 4.35 -15.03 4.81
CA ARG A 55 3.36 -16.09 5.09
C ARG A 55 2.91 -16.80 3.82
N PHE A 56 2.65 -16.07 2.74
CA PHE A 56 2.20 -16.67 1.48
C PHE A 56 3.27 -17.57 0.87
N GLU A 57 4.55 -17.21 1.01
CA GLU A 57 5.67 -17.96 0.46
C GLU A 57 6.20 -19.02 1.41
N GLY A 58 5.63 -19.12 2.59
CA GLY A 58 6.02 -20.12 3.59
C GLY A 58 5.13 -21.35 3.56
N THR A 59 5.32 -22.21 4.55
CA THR A 59 4.49 -23.41 4.73
C THR A 59 3.20 -23.03 5.48
N PRO A 60 2.02 -23.45 4.98
CA PRO A 60 0.75 -23.15 5.66
C PRO A 60 0.77 -23.61 7.12
N ASP A 61 0.24 -22.76 8.00
CA ASP A 61 0.09 -23.00 9.44
C ASP A 61 1.42 -23.13 10.22
N GLU A 62 2.54 -22.80 9.59
CA GLU A 62 3.84 -22.79 10.22
C GLU A 62 4.44 -21.38 10.24
N LYS A 63 5.48 -21.20 11.06
CA LYS A 63 6.23 -19.94 11.08
C LYS A 63 6.91 -19.73 9.74
N PRO A 64 7.09 -18.47 9.31
CA PRO A 64 7.86 -18.18 8.11
C PRO A 64 9.25 -18.80 8.19
N THR A 65 9.75 -19.22 7.03
CA THR A 65 11.10 -19.75 6.91
C THR A 65 12.08 -18.64 6.54
N GLU A 66 13.38 -18.90 6.66
CA GLU A 66 14.38 -17.95 6.17
C GLU A 66 14.21 -17.69 4.68
N ALA A 67 13.86 -18.72 3.92
CA ALA A 67 13.63 -18.58 2.47
C ALA A 67 12.44 -17.67 2.17
N SER A 68 11.31 -17.82 2.90
CA SER A 68 10.14 -16.97 2.68
C SER A 68 10.38 -15.53 3.10
N LEU A 69 11.15 -15.32 4.17
CA LEU A 69 11.55 -13.97 4.57
C LEU A 69 12.45 -13.30 3.53
N ARG A 70 13.33 -14.07 2.89
CA ARG A 70 14.15 -13.53 1.79
C ARG A 70 13.32 -13.12 0.57
N VAL A 71 12.26 -13.89 0.27
CA VAL A 71 11.34 -13.51 -0.81
C VAL A 71 10.67 -12.18 -0.48
N ALA A 72 10.17 -12.02 0.74
CA ALA A 72 9.55 -10.76 1.16
C ALA A 72 10.53 -9.59 1.06
N ASP A 73 11.76 -9.77 1.55
CA ASP A 73 12.79 -8.74 1.47
C ASP A 73 13.11 -8.36 0.03
N ARG A 74 13.25 -9.37 -0.83
CA ARG A 74 13.52 -9.15 -2.26
C ARG A 74 12.41 -8.33 -2.91
N ASP A 75 11.15 -8.67 -2.62
CA ASP A 75 10.01 -7.98 -3.22
C ASP A 75 9.92 -6.52 -2.77
N LEU A 76 10.12 -6.25 -1.48
CA LEU A 76 10.12 -4.87 -0.99
C LEU A 76 11.29 -4.07 -1.57
N ARG A 77 12.47 -4.66 -1.66
CA ARG A 77 13.62 -3.99 -2.27
C ARG A 77 13.40 -3.71 -3.75
N ALA A 78 12.72 -4.61 -4.47
CA ALA A 78 12.40 -4.38 -5.88
C ALA A 78 11.47 -3.17 -6.04
N LEU A 79 10.47 -3.04 -5.17
CA LEU A 79 9.56 -1.90 -5.18
C LEU A 79 10.31 -0.58 -4.92
N THR A 80 11.22 -0.57 -3.94
CA THR A 80 12.00 0.64 -3.65
C THR A 80 12.97 0.99 -4.77
N ARG A 81 13.59 -0.01 -5.40
CA ARG A 81 14.48 0.24 -6.55
C ARG A 81 13.73 0.79 -7.76
N LEU A 82 12.50 0.35 -7.94
CA LEU A 82 11.63 0.86 -9.00
C LEU A 82 11.30 2.34 -8.79
N GLY A 83 11.29 2.82 -7.55
CA GLY A 83 11.06 4.21 -7.23
C GLY A 83 10.01 4.48 -6.18
N VAL A 84 9.41 3.44 -5.59
CA VAL A 84 8.46 3.63 -4.48
C VAL A 84 9.23 4.08 -3.25
N ASP A 85 8.83 5.22 -2.70
CA ASP A 85 9.46 5.78 -1.50
C ASP A 85 8.76 5.26 -0.25
N LEU A 86 9.54 4.68 0.67
CA LEU A 86 9.05 4.33 2.00
C LEU A 86 9.04 5.59 2.85
N GLU A 87 7.87 5.91 3.39
CA GLU A 87 7.66 7.15 4.12
C GLU A 87 7.08 6.91 5.50
N ARG A 88 7.46 7.78 6.41
CA ARG A 88 6.92 7.77 7.75
C ARG A 88 5.63 8.59 7.77
N ALA A 89 4.54 8.00 8.22
CA ALA A 89 3.28 8.72 8.38
C ALA A 89 3.16 9.27 9.80
N ASP A 90 2.33 10.30 9.96
CA ASP A 90 2.02 10.86 11.27
C ASP A 90 1.21 9.83 12.08
N TRP A 91 1.85 9.26 13.10
CA TRP A 91 1.21 8.23 13.93
C TRP A 91 -0.01 8.77 14.69
N ARG A 92 0.00 10.05 15.06
CA ARG A 92 -1.11 10.65 15.78
C ARG A 92 -2.33 10.77 14.89
N LEU A 93 -2.16 11.27 13.68
CA LEU A 93 -3.24 11.35 12.71
C LEU A 93 -3.77 9.95 12.36
N ALA A 94 -2.87 8.98 12.16
CA ALA A 94 -3.28 7.59 11.92
C ALA A 94 -4.11 7.05 13.08
N GLY A 95 -3.71 7.34 14.32
CA GLY A 95 -4.46 6.95 15.51
C GLY A 95 -5.85 7.58 15.55
N GLU A 96 -5.96 8.85 15.20
CA GLU A 96 -7.24 9.55 15.14
C GLU A 96 -8.16 8.94 14.08
N VAL A 97 -7.63 8.64 12.89
CA VAL A 97 -8.37 7.98 11.82
C VAL A 97 -8.86 6.61 12.27
N LYS A 98 -8.01 5.83 12.91
CA LYS A 98 -8.36 4.52 13.44
C LYS A 98 -9.45 4.61 14.51
N ALA A 99 -9.35 5.58 15.42
CA ALA A 99 -10.29 5.76 16.51
C ALA A 99 -11.69 6.15 16.01
N ASP A 100 -11.77 6.83 14.87
CA ASP A 100 -13.02 7.28 14.29
C ASP A 100 -13.86 6.16 13.67
N GLY A 101 -13.21 5.07 13.20
CA GLY A 101 -13.94 4.05 12.44
C GLY A 101 -13.38 2.65 12.56
N MET A 102 -13.89 1.79 11.68
CA MET A 102 -13.58 0.36 11.67
C MET A 102 -12.34 0.02 10.82
N ILE A 103 -11.72 1.02 10.25
CA ILE A 103 -10.54 0.87 9.39
C ILE A 103 -9.39 0.17 10.14
N SER A 104 -8.61 -0.64 9.46
CA SER A 104 -7.44 -1.27 10.07
C SER A 104 -6.36 -0.24 10.37
N LEU A 105 -5.44 -0.57 11.29
CA LEU A 105 -4.36 0.35 11.63
C LEU A 105 -3.46 0.64 10.40
N ALA A 106 -3.13 -0.37 9.62
CA ALA A 106 -2.31 -0.16 8.44
C ALA A 106 -3.01 0.75 7.42
N ASP A 107 -4.32 0.55 7.21
CA ASP A 107 -5.10 1.42 6.33
C ASP A 107 -5.15 2.84 6.86
N ALA A 108 -5.25 3.01 8.19
CA ALA A 108 -5.23 4.33 8.80
C ALA A 108 -3.89 5.05 8.57
N TYR A 109 -2.78 4.31 8.57
CA TYR A 109 -1.47 4.89 8.23
C TYR A 109 -1.40 5.32 6.77
N ALA A 110 -1.98 4.54 5.86
CA ALA A 110 -2.04 4.93 4.45
C ALA A 110 -2.86 6.21 4.26
N VAL A 111 -4.00 6.30 4.95
CA VAL A 111 -4.85 7.50 4.92
C VAL A 111 -4.08 8.71 5.46
N ALA A 112 -3.41 8.56 6.59
CA ALA A 112 -2.64 9.66 7.20
C ALA A 112 -1.54 10.15 6.26
N LEU A 113 -0.82 9.24 5.63
CA LEU A 113 0.24 9.61 4.69
C LEU A 113 -0.32 10.34 3.48
N ALA A 114 -1.42 9.85 2.91
CA ALA A 114 -2.05 10.49 1.77
C ALA A 114 -2.53 11.91 2.12
N HIS A 115 -3.13 12.07 3.29
CA HIS A 115 -3.57 13.40 3.75
C HIS A 115 -2.39 14.37 3.92
N GLU A 116 -1.33 13.93 4.59
CA GLU A 116 -0.15 14.77 4.84
C GLU A 116 0.53 15.22 3.56
N ARG A 117 0.59 14.35 2.56
CA ARG A 117 1.31 14.63 1.32
C ARG A 117 0.43 15.21 0.22
N GLY A 118 -0.87 15.40 0.48
CA GLY A 118 -1.80 15.81 -0.56
C GLY A 118 -1.83 14.80 -1.71
N ALA A 119 -1.69 13.53 -1.40
CA ALA A 119 -1.60 12.44 -2.39
C ALA A 119 -2.92 11.71 -2.53
N THR A 120 -3.11 11.05 -3.66
CA THR A 120 -4.25 10.17 -3.89
C THR A 120 -3.94 8.80 -3.27
N LEU A 121 -4.86 8.29 -2.46
CA LEU A 121 -4.75 6.95 -1.89
C LEU A 121 -5.26 5.92 -2.90
N VAL A 122 -4.43 4.95 -3.24
CA VAL A 122 -4.82 3.83 -4.10
C VAL A 122 -5.13 2.65 -3.20
N ALA A 123 -6.41 2.28 -3.12
CA ALA A 123 -6.93 1.28 -2.19
C ALA A 123 -7.83 0.27 -2.89
N GLY A 124 -8.11 -0.83 -2.20
CA GLY A 124 -9.04 -1.84 -2.68
C GLY A 124 -10.49 -1.37 -2.59
N ALA A 125 -11.42 -2.29 -2.77
CA ALA A 125 -12.86 -1.99 -2.80
C ALA A 125 -13.52 -1.99 -1.42
N ASP A 126 -12.74 -1.84 -0.36
CA ASP A 126 -13.24 -1.87 1.01
C ASP A 126 -14.04 -0.61 1.33
N ASP A 127 -15.21 -0.79 1.96
CA ASP A 127 -16.10 0.29 2.37
C ASP A 127 -15.50 1.16 3.49
N ASP A 128 -14.46 0.69 4.16
CA ASP A 128 -13.81 1.42 5.25
C ASP A 128 -13.27 2.78 4.81
N PHE A 129 -13.03 2.96 3.51
CA PHE A 129 -12.54 4.22 2.95
C PHE A 129 -13.65 5.19 2.51
N ASP A 130 -14.93 4.82 2.68
CA ASP A 130 -16.05 5.64 2.20
C ASP A 130 -16.34 6.86 3.07
N ALA A 131 -16.05 6.78 4.37
CA ALA A 131 -16.36 7.85 5.32
C ALA A 131 -15.16 8.16 6.20
N LEU A 132 -14.17 8.85 5.61
CA LEU A 132 -12.95 9.20 6.34
C LEU A 132 -13.11 10.52 7.08
N PRO A 133 -12.50 10.68 8.28
CA PRO A 133 -12.57 11.92 9.04
C PRO A 133 -11.65 13.03 8.50
N VAL A 134 -10.87 12.76 7.48
CA VAL A 134 -9.96 13.73 6.83
C VAL A 134 -10.15 13.68 5.33
N ASP A 135 -9.76 14.77 4.67
CA ASP A 135 -9.86 14.86 3.22
C ASP A 135 -8.73 14.07 2.56
N VAL A 136 -9.11 13.01 1.85
CA VAL A 136 -8.21 12.19 1.05
C VAL A 136 -8.95 11.76 -0.19
N GLU A 137 -8.35 11.97 -1.35
CA GLU A 137 -8.88 11.43 -2.59
C GLU A 137 -8.52 9.94 -2.64
N VAL A 138 -9.53 9.09 -2.83
CA VAL A 138 -9.35 7.64 -2.87
C VAL A 138 -9.64 7.14 -4.27
N GLU A 139 -8.69 6.41 -4.83
CA GLU A 139 -8.85 5.76 -6.13
C GLU A 139 -8.84 4.25 -5.90
N ARG A 140 -9.91 3.59 -6.35
CA ARG A 140 -10.07 2.16 -6.10
C ARG A 140 -9.54 1.39 -7.29
N PHE A 141 -8.42 0.70 -7.08
CA PHE A 141 -7.72 0.03 -8.19
C PHE A 141 -8.52 -1.12 -8.79
N ARG A 142 -9.42 -1.74 -8.02
CA ARG A 142 -10.24 -2.85 -8.54
C ARG A 142 -11.38 -2.39 -9.44
N ASP A 143 -11.78 -1.14 -9.35
CA ASP A 143 -12.81 -0.60 -10.25
C ASP A 143 -12.28 -0.43 -11.68
N HIS A 144 -10.97 -0.44 -11.87
CA HIS A 144 -10.29 -0.29 -13.15
C HIS A 144 -9.86 -1.62 -13.76
N GLY A 145 -9.88 -2.71 -12.98
CA GLY A 145 -9.37 -4.02 -13.39
C GLY A 145 -10.48 -5.00 -13.70
N VAL A 146 -11.16 -4.81 -14.78
CA VAL A 146 -12.26 -5.72 -15.17
C VAL A 146 -11.73 -6.95 -15.89
#